data_bae9f0b9a91e81a6e193054d54ea4d58
#
_entry.id   bae9f0b9a91e81a6e193054d54ea4d58
#
_cell.length_a   1.000
_cell.length_b   1.000
_cell.length_c   1.000
_cell.angle_alpha   90.00
_cell.angle_beta   90.00
_cell.angle_gamma   90.00
#
_symmetry.space_group_name_H-M   'P 1'
#
loop_
_entity.id
_entity.type
_entity.pdbx_description
1 polymer ?
#
loop_
_entity_poly.entity_id
_entity_poly.type
_entity_poly.pdbx_seq_one_letter_code
_entity_poly.pdbx_strand_id
1 'polypeptide(L)'
;MKKILPFIVFFLVIVAFGFYMTYSNAKTDFDFTQTWELQENAKQKVEIYGTEQNVELSIVETSNPQTKVTVSGKISKTSVNTIKDTKSNEEGLYIPISKHGFRLYTSQFGKDTLKITVELAKNADPYEVFLDTVSGEVKVNVPQTFDGKYDIMLNNGAKITEKPETKETSASVIKVDAYTDVT
;
A
#
# COMPACT_ATOMS: atom_id res chain seq x y z
N MET A 1 -34.92 -38.97 2.84
CA MET A 1 -33.90 -38.38 1.96
C MET A 1 -34.43 -37.26 1.05
N LYS A 2 -35.66 -37.28 0.50
CA LYS A 2 -36.19 -36.25 -0.41
C LYS A 2 -36.34 -34.84 0.18
N LYS A 3 -36.44 -34.67 1.52
CA LYS A 3 -36.63 -33.36 2.18
C LYS A 3 -35.31 -32.62 2.50
N ILE A 4 -34.16 -33.30 2.44
CA ILE A 4 -32.84 -32.71 2.76
C ILE A 4 -32.23 -32.01 1.53
N LEU A 5 -32.55 -32.48 0.32
CA LEU A 5 -32.01 -31.95 -0.93
C LEU A 5 -32.26 -30.44 -1.10
N PRO A 6 -33.46 -29.88 -0.88
CA PRO A 6 -33.67 -28.44 -1.03
C PRO A 6 -32.87 -27.62 -0.01
N PHE A 7 -32.65 -28.13 1.20
CA PHE A 7 -31.78 -27.43 2.19
C PHE A 7 -30.32 -27.40 1.75
N ILE A 8 -29.82 -28.51 1.19
CA ILE A 8 -28.43 -28.56 0.66
C ILE A 8 -28.29 -27.57 -0.49
N VAL A 9 -29.24 -27.56 -1.44
CA VAL A 9 -29.22 -26.63 -2.58
C VAL A 9 -29.27 -25.19 -2.09
N PHE A 10 -30.16 -24.86 -1.16
CA PHE A 10 -30.26 -23.51 -0.58
C PHE A 10 -28.97 -23.08 0.11
N PHE A 11 -28.35 -23.97 0.90
CA PHE A 11 -27.06 -23.70 1.56
C PHE A 11 -25.96 -23.46 0.53
N LEU A 12 -25.86 -24.27 -0.52
CA LEU A 12 -24.88 -24.08 -1.60
C LEU A 12 -25.07 -22.75 -2.32
N VAL A 13 -26.30 -22.31 -2.54
CA VAL A 13 -26.59 -20.99 -3.14
C VAL A 13 -26.11 -19.85 -2.24
N ILE A 14 -26.35 -19.95 -0.92
CA ILE A 14 -25.85 -18.92 0.04
C ILE A 14 -24.33 -18.87 0.03
N VAL A 15 -23.69 -20.03 0.07
CA VAL A 15 -22.21 -20.13 0.04
C VAL A 15 -21.67 -19.55 -1.27
N ALA A 16 -22.23 -19.93 -2.41
CA ALA A 16 -21.81 -19.41 -3.72
C ALA A 16 -22.00 -17.88 -3.82
N PHE A 17 -23.13 -17.37 -3.31
CA PHE A 17 -23.38 -15.93 -3.26
C PHE A 17 -22.38 -15.20 -2.36
N GLY A 18 -22.05 -15.76 -1.18
CA GLY A 18 -21.03 -15.23 -0.27
C GLY A 18 -19.65 -15.15 -0.95
N PHE A 19 -19.26 -16.22 -1.65
CA PHE A 19 -18.02 -16.23 -2.43
C PHE A 19 -18.01 -15.18 -3.54
N TYR A 20 -19.11 -15.08 -4.30
CA TYR A 20 -19.25 -14.07 -5.35
C TYR A 20 -19.13 -12.64 -4.81
N MET A 21 -19.81 -12.33 -3.71
CA MET A 21 -19.74 -11.01 -3.07
C MET A 21 -18.31 -10.68 -2.59
N THR A 22 -17.64 -11.67 -1.97
CA THR A 22 -16.26 -11.51 -1.50
C THR A 22 -15.31 -11.27 -2.67
N TYR A 23 -15.43 -12.06 -3.73
CA TYR A 23 -14.68 -11.92 -4.97
C TYR A 23 -14.89 -10.54 -5.61
N SER A 24 -16.14 -10.12 -5.77
CA SER A 24 -16.51 -8.85 -6.37
C SER A 24 -15.96 -7.64 -5.59
N ASN A 25 -15.93 -7.73 -4.27
CA ASN A 25 -15.39 -6.65 -3.42
C ASN A 25 -13.86 -6.61 -3.38
N ALA A 26 -13.18 -7.73 -3.67
CA ALA A 26 -11.72 -7.81 -3.72
C ALA A 26 -11.14 -7.39 -5.08
N LYS A 27 -11.97 -7.30 -6.11
CA LYS A 27 -11.55 -6.97 -7.46
C LYS A 27 -11.05 -5.52 -7.56
N THR A 28 -9.91 -5.31 -8.23
CA THR A 28 -9.28 -3.98 -8.40
C THR A 28 -9.77 -3.30 -9.68
N ASP A 29 -11.01 -2.85 -9.71
CA ASP A 29 -11.65 -2.20 -10.87
C ASP A 29 -12.10 -0.75 -10.62
N PHE A 30 -11.84 -0.21 -9.43
CA PHE A 30 -12.19 1.17 -9.12
C PHE A 30 -11.01 2.09 -9.38
N ASP A 31 -11.17 3.03 -10.31
CA ASP A 31 -10.22 4.12 -10.49
C ASP A 31 -10.19 4.98 -9.23
N PHE A 32 -9.00 5.18 -8.70
CA PHE A 32 -8.77 5.90 -7.46
C PHE A 32 -7.62 6.88 -7.62
N THR A 33 -7.82 8.08 -7.12
CA THR A 33 -6.75 9.07 -6.95
C THR A 33 -7.10 9.93 -5.76
N GLN A 34 -6.21 9.95 -4.78
CA GLN A 34 -6.35 10.80 -3.61
C GLN A 34 -5.00 11.33 -3.19
N THR A 35 -4.98 12.61 -2.78
CA THR A 35 -3.80 13.28 -2.27
C THR A 35 -4.07 13.74 -0.85
N TRP A 36 -3.08 13.56 0.02
CA TRP A 36 -3.05 14.08 1.39
C TRP A 36 -1.87 15.01 1.53
N GLU A 37 -2.03 16.03 2.36
CA GLU A 37 -0.96 16.89 2.80
C GLU A 37 -0.68 16.61 4.28
N LEU A 38 0.59 16.50 4.66
CA LEU A 38 0.96 16.42 6.06
C LEU A 38 0.66 17.77 6.74
N GLN A 39 0.22 17.73 7.98
CA GLN A 39 0.05 18.94 8.77
C GLN A 39 1.40 19.66 8.93
N GLU A 40 1.38 20.99 9.06
CA GLU A 40 2.58 21.83 9.05
C GLU A 40 3.64 21.42 10.09
N ASN A 41 3.19 20.96 11.26
CA ASN A 41 4.08 20.53 12.37
C ASN A 41 4.10 19.00 12.55
N ALA A 42 3.57 18.23 11.60
CA ALA A 42 3.58 16.79 11.70
C ALA A 42 4.98 16.21 11.53
N LYS A 43 5.22 15.07 12.16
CA LYS A 43 6.39 14.25 11.83
C LYS A 43 6.37 13.94 10.34
N GLN A 44 7.53 14.01 9.70
CA GLN A 44 7.68 13.65 8.28
C GLN A 44 7.66 12.12 8.11
N LYS A 45 6.55 11.50 8.54
CA LYS A 45 6.34 10.07 8.56
C LYS A 45 5.13 9.69 7.70
N VAL A 46 5.35 8.77 6.77
CA VAL A 46 4.33 8.23 5.88
C VAL A 46 4.33 6.71 6.00
N GLU A 47 3.21 6.13 6.38
CA GLU A 47 3.04 4.70 6.55
C GLU A 47 1.91 4.20 5.65
N ILE A 48 2.22 3.26 4.76
CA ILE A 48 1.30 2.66 3.80
C ILE A 48 1.23 1.17 4.09
N TYR A 49 0.04 0.68 4.43
CA TYR A 49 -0.15 -0.68 4.91
C TYR A 49 -1.06 -1.53 4.04
N GLY A 50 -0.65 -2.78 3.87
CA GLY A 50 -1.48 -3.84 3.35
C GLY A 50 -1.76 -3.73 1.87
N THR A 51 -0.78 -3.34 1.06
CA THR A 51 -0.94 -3.39 -0.40
C THR A 51 -0.95 -4.84 -0.88
N GLU A 52 -1.89 -5.17 -1.75
CA GLU A 52 -2.13 -6.53 -2.26
C GLU A 52 -1.97 -6.61 -3.79
N GLN A 53 -1.32 -5.64 -4.41
CA GLN A 53 -1.10 -5.52 -5.84
C GLN A 53 0.29 -4.97 -6.11
N ASN A 54 0.70 -4.91 -7.38
CA ASN A 54 1.97 -4.28 -7.73
C ASN A 54 2.00 -2.84 -7.25
N VAL A 55 3.13 -2.40 -6.71
CA VAL A 55 3.31 -1.05 -6.19
C VAL A 55 4.51 -0.39 -6.85
N GLU A 56 4.33 0.83 -7.29
CA GLU A 56 5.40 1.74 -7.65
C GLU A 56 5.40 2.91 -6.65
N LEU A 57 6.34 2.89 -5.71
CA LEU A 57 6.57 3.97 -4.75
C LEU A 57 7.62 4.92 -5.33
N SER A 58 7.28 6.19 -5.49
CA SER A 58 8.20 7.23 -5.93
C SER A 58 8.35 8.29 -4.85
N ILE A 59 9.57 8.56 -4.45
CA ILE A 59 9.93 9.63 -3.51
C ILE A 59 10.58 10.76 -4.29
N VAL A 60 10.03 11.96 -4.17
CA VAL A 60 10.43 13.13 -4.93
C VAL A 60 10.68 14.30 -3.97
N GLU A 61 11.82 14.93 -4.08
CA GLU A 61 12.10 16.18 -3.38
C GLU A 61 11.44 17.36 -4.11
N THR A 62 10.80 18.23 -3.35
CA THR A 62 10.13 19.40 -3.91
C THR A 62 10.48 20.69 -3.20
N SER A 63 10.12 21.82 -3.80
CA SER A 63 10.20 23.14 -3.15
C SER A 63 8.95 23.48 -2.33
N ASN A 64 7.98 22.57 -2.24
CA ASN A 64 6.74 22.79 -1.53
C ASN A 64 6.99 22.94 -0.01
N PRO A 65 6.17 23.73 0.69
CA PRO A 65 6.29 23.87 2.14
C PRO A 65 5.82 22.64 2.93
N GLN A 66 4.97 21.80 2.33
CA GLN A 66 4.38 20.64 2.97
C GLN A 66 4.62 19.37 2.15
N THR A 67 4.85 18.27 2.84
CA THR A 67 4.92 16.94 2.22
C THR A 67 3.52 16.52 1.76
N LYS A 68 3.44 16.02 0.52
CA LYS A 68 2.21 15.50 -0.09
C LYS A 68 2.37 14.04 -0.42
N VAL A 69 1.31 13.28 -0.24
CA VAL A 69 1.26 11.87 -0.63
C VAL A 69 0.08 11.65 -1.55
N THR A 70 0.36 11.17 -2.75
CA THR A 70 -0.66 10.84 -3.74
C THR A 70 -0.67 9.33 -3.97
N VAL A 71 -1.83 8.72 -3.81
CA VAL A 71 -2.08 7.32 -4.19
C VAL A 71 -3.01 7.33 -5.39
N SER A 72 -2.60 6.65 -6.46
CA SER A 72 -3.37 6.57 -7.71
C SER A 72 -3.27 5.18 -8.34
N GLY A 73 -4.31 4.81 -9.08
CA GLY A 73 -4.42 3.53 -9.77
C GLY A 73 -5.78 2.89 -9.57
N LYS A 74 -5.87 1.59 -9.88
CA LYS A 74 -7.08 0.82 -9.64
C LYS A 74 -6.99 0.09 -8.32
N ILE A 75 -8.01 0.22 -7.48
CA ILE A 75 -8.07 -0.44 -6.18
C ILE A 75 -9.40 -1.17 -5.99
N SER A 76 -9.48 -1.99 -4.96
CA SER A 76 -10.71 -2.69 -4.62
C SER A 76 -11.72 -1.76 -3.94
N LYS A 77 -13.01 -2.08 -4.04
CA LYS A 77 -14.06 -1.38 -3.31
C LYS A 77 -13.82 -1.37 -1.80
N THR A 78 -13.27 -2.46 -1.28
CA THR A 78 -12.90 -2.57 0.15
C THR A 78 -11.80 -1.56 0.50
N SER A 79 -10.77 -1.44 -0.35
CA SER A 79 -9.69 -0.47 -0.16
C SER A 79 -10.19 0.97 -0.21
N VAL A 80 -11.06 1.33 -1.19
CA VAL A 80 -11.71 2.65 -1.24
C VAL A 80 -12.37 3.00 0.10
N ASN A 81 -13.18 2.08 0.63
CA ASN A 81 -13.87 2.29 1.91
C ASN A 81 -12.94 2.39 3.11
N THR A 82 -11.76 1.81 3.03
CA THR A 82 -10.76 1.86 4.11
C THR A 82 -9.99 3.18 4.09
N ILE A 83 -9.63 3.66 2.90
CA ILE A 83 -8.79 4.85 2.72
C ILE A 83 -9.56 6.16 2.85
N LYS A 84 -10.84 6.20 2.48
CA LYS A 84 -11.64 7.45 2.34
C LYS A 84 -11.62 8.38 3.55
N ASP A 85 -11.48 7.82 4.75
CA ASP A 85 -11.51 8.57 6.01
C ASP A 85 -10.09 8.86 6.55
N THR A 86 -9.05 8.51 5.78
CA THR A 86 -7.64 8.78 6.14
C THR A 86 -7.37 10.27 6.23
N LYS A 87 -6.68 10.69 7.29
CA LYS A 87 -6.23 12.07 7.52
C LYS A 87 -4.84 12.05 8.12
N SER A 88 -4.04 13.08 7.82
CA SER A 88 -2.78 13.27 8.53
C SER A 88 -3.04 13.82 9.95
N ASN A 89 -2.11 13.57 10.86
CA ASN A 89 -2.09 14.08 12.22
C ASN A 89 -0.66 14.46 12.63
N GLU A 90 -0.42 14.80 13.88
CA GLU A 90 0.90 15.18 14.37
C GLU A 90 1.96 14.07 14.27
N GLU A 91 1.55 12.79 14.26
CA GLU A 91 2.43 11.63 14.09
C GLU A 91 2.78 11.34 12.62
N GLY A 92 2.14 12.03 11.68
CA GLY A 92 2.34 11.85 10.23
C GLY A 92 1.08 11.40 9.49
N LEU A 93 1.25 10.58 8.48
CA LEU A 93 0.17 10.07 7.63
C LEU A 93 0.19 8.53 7.61
N TYR A 94 -0.93 7.92 8.03
CA TYR A 94 -1.16 6.48 7.97
C TYR A 94 -2.23 6.16 6.94
N ILE A 95 -1.87 5.39 5.90
CA ILE A 95 -2.75 5.01 4.80
C ILE A 95 -2.97 3.49 4.81
N PRO A 96 -4.08 3.00 5.36
CA PRO A 96 -4.44 1.58 5.32
C PRO A 96 -5.08 1.22 3.98
N ILE A 97 -4.34 0.62 3.06
CA ILE A 97 -4.88 0.18 1.74
C ILE A 97 -5.81 -1.01 1.96
N SER A 98 -5.48 -1.89 2.91
CA SER A 98 -6.32 -3.01 3.26
C SER A 98 -6.49 -3.16 4.77
N LYS A 99 -7.59 -3.77 5.20
CA LYS A 99 -7.80 -4.13 6.60
C LYS A 99 -7.09 -5.43 6.93
N HIS A 100 -6.42 -5.49 8.08
CA HIS A 100 -5.97 -6.76 8.63
C HIS A 100 -7.16 -7.68 8.92
N GLY A 101 -7.04 -8.95 8.56
CA GLY A 101 -8.09 -9.95 8.83
C GLY A 101 -8.03 -11.15 7.89
N PHE A 102 -8.83 -12.16 8.20
CA PHE A 102 -8.99 -13.33 7.35
C PHE A 102 -9.64 -12.93 6.02
N ARG A 103 -9.01 -13.31 4.90
CA ARG A 103 -9.49 -13.07 3.55
C ARG A 103 -9.53 -14.36 2.78
N LEU A 104 -10.61 -14.56 2.07
CA LEU A 104 -10.77 -15.68 1.15
C LEU A 104 -10.06 -15.44 -0.19
N TYR A 105 -9.87 -14.15 -0.54
CA TYR A 105 -9.19 -13.73 -1.76
C TYR A 105 -8.30 -12.52 -1.46
N THR A 106 -7.11 -12.53 -2.00
CA THR A 106 -6.26 -11.36 -2.13
C THR A 106 -6.54 -10.68 -3.48
N SER A 107 -6.28 -9.39 -3.59
CA SER A 107 -6.57 -8.61 -4.80
C SER A 107 -5.64 -8.90 -5.99
N GLN A 108 -4.95 -10.03 -6.01
CA GLN A 108 -4.04 -10.46 -7.09
C GLN A 108 -4.67 -10.59 -8.48
N PHE A 109 -5.94 -10.30 -8.63
CA PHE A 109 -6.67 -10.46 -9.89
C PHE A 109 -6.44 -9.36 -10.92
N GLY A 110 -5.75 -8.27 -10.56
CA GLY A 110 -5.33 -7.22 -11.49
C GLY A 110 -3.82 -7.13 -11.55
N LYS A 111 -3.25 -7.08 -12.74
CA LYS A 111 -1.85 -6.68 -12.98
C LYS A 111 -1.69 -5.16 -12.85
N ASP A 112 -2.71 -4.48 -12.33
CA ASP A 112 -2.69 -3.04 -12.20
C ASP A 112 -1.71 -2.63 -11.11
N THR A 113 -0.90 -1.63 -11.41
CA THR A 113 0.09 -1.09 -10.48
C THR A 113 -0.52 0.07 -9.71
N LEU A 114 -0.45 0.01 -8.39
CA LEU A 114 -0.75 1.13 -7.51
C LEU A 114 0.47 2.06 -7.49
N LYS A 115 0.25 3.30 -7.90
CA LYS A 115 1.29 4.32 -7.87
C LYS A 115 1.14 5.16 -6.60
N ILE A 116 2.23 5.25 -5.86
CA ILE A 116 2.31 6.04 -4.64
C ILE A 116 3.44 7.04 -4.83
N THR A 117 3.11 8.33 -4.77
CA THR A 117 4.11 9.39 -4.88
C THR A 117 4.17 10.15 -3.55
N VAL A 118 5.35 10.21 -2.96
CA VAL A 118 5.67 11.00 -1.77
C VAL A 118 6.49 12.20 -2.22
N GLU A 119 5.87 13.36 -2.28
CA GLU A 119 6.50 14.63 -2.55
C GLU A 119 6.98 15.24 -1.23
N LEU A 120 8.27 15.10 -0.94
CA LEU A 120 8.85 15.63 0.29
C LEU A 120 8.89 17.16 0.27
N ALA A 121 8.52 17.78 1.39
CA ALA A 121 8.68 19.21 1.59
C ALA A 121 10.15 19.61 1.53
N LYS A 122 10.42 20.89 1.25
CA LYS A 122 11.77 21.45 1.15
C LYS A 122 12.68 21.17 2.35
N ASN A 123 12.10 21.01 3.55
CA ASN A 123 12.81 20.80 4.82
C ASN A 123 12.31 19.52 5.52
N ALA A 124 11.97 18.49 4.76
CA ALA A 124 11.40 17.25 5.30
C ALA A 124 12.43 16.31 5.95
N ASP A 125 13.68 16.68 6.05
CA ASP A 125 14.74 15.85 6.66
C ASP A 125 14.77 16.06 8.19
N PRO A 126 14.76 14.97 9.03
CA PRO A 126 14.67 13.58 8.63
C PRO A 126 13.22 13.15 8.29
N TYR A 127 13.08 12.17 7.41
CA TYR A 127 11.79 11.58 7.08
C TYR A 127 11.81 10.05 7.20
N GLU A 128 10.63 9.47 7.36
CA GLU A 128 10.40 8.02 7.36
C GLU A 128 9.29 7.68 6.39
N VAL A 129 9.55 6.80 5.42
CA VAL A 129 8.53 6.23 4.54
C VAL A 129 8.50 4.73 4.75
N PHE A 130 7.36 4.19 5.15
CA PHE A 130 7.13 2.77 5.36
C PHE A 130 6.09 2.23 4.38
N LEU A 131 6.43 1.13 3.71
CA LEU A 131 5.55 0.40 2.81
C LEU A 131 5.47 -1.06 3.25
N ASP A 132 4.28 -1.51 3.63
CA ASP A 132 3.95 -2.90 3.88
C ASP A 132 3.16 -3.48 2.71
N THR A 133 3.62 -4.60 2.17
CA THR A 133 2.99 -5.29 1.04
C THR A 133 2.70 -6.74 1.39
N VAL A 134 1.49 -7.18 1.13
CA VAL A 134 1.07 -8.57 1.32
C VAL A 134 1.36 -9.41 0.07
N SER A 135 1.32 -8.79 -1.11
CA SER A 135 1.57 -9.43 -2.40
C SER A 135 1.80 -8.40 -3.50
N GLY A 136 2.29 -8.85 -4.66
CA GLY A 136 2.58 -7.99 -5.80
C GLY A 136 4.03 -7.51 -5.81
N GLU A 137 4.56 -7.19 -6.99
CA GLU A 137 5.91 -6.66 -7.17
C GLU A 137 6.02 -5.25 -6.60
N VAL A 138 7.16 -4.94 -6.01
CA VAL A 138 7.44 -3.63 -5.42
C VAL A 138 8.58 -2.96 -6.18
N LYS A 139 8.32 -1.77 -6.68
CA LYS A 139 9.34 -0.89 -7.25
C LYS A 139 9.43 0.38 -6.43
N VAL A 140 10.64 0.73 -6.01
CA VAL A 140 10.91 1.95 -5.25
C VAL A 140 11.84 2.86 -6.06
N ASN A 141 11.34 4.03 -6.41
CA ASN A 141 12.10 5.07 -7.09
C ASN A 141 12.49 6.16 -6.09
N VAL A 142 13.76 6.47 -6.00
CA VAL A 142 14.29 7.52 -5.10
C VAL A 142 14.99 8.61 -5.91
N PRO A 143 15.06 9.85 -5.40
CA PRO A 143 15.82 10.90 -6.06
C PRO A 143 17.32 10.57 -6.07
N GLN A 144 18.07 11.08 -7.04
CA GLN A 144 19.52 10.90 -7.11
C GLN A 144 20.27 11.53 -5.92
N THR A 145 19.65 12.50 -5.28
CA THR A 145 20.11 13.19 -4.07
C THR A 145 19.85 12.42 -2.78
N PHE A 146 19.19 11.24 -2.87
CA PHE A 146 18.85 10.44 -1.70
C PHE A 146 20.11 10.05 -0.91
N ASP A 147 20.19 10.53 0.34
CA ASP A 147 21.29 10.21 1.27
C ASP A 147 20.81 9.44 2.52
N GLY A 148 19.64 8.86 2.43
CA GLY A 148 19.02 8.06 3.49
C GLY A 148 19.50 6.61 3.55
N LYS A 149 18.84 5.84 4.39
CA LYS A 149 19.05 4.39 4.50
C LYS A 149 17.80 3.61 4.09
N TYR A 150 18.02 2.35 3.70
CA TYR A 150 16.95 1.39 3.45
C TYR A 150 16.91 0.35 4.58
N ASP A 151 15.72 0.08 5.07
CA ASP A 151 15.43 -1.02 5.97
C ASP A 151 14.39 -1.92 5.27
N ILE A 152 14.87 -2.97 4.60
CA ILE A 152 14.05 -3.82 3.75
C ILE A 152 13.97 -5.20 4.37
N MET A 153 12.78 -5.58 4.81
CA MET A 153 12.45 -6.90 5.30
C MET A 153 11.80 -7.71 4.17
N LEU A 154 12.44 -8.80 3.80
CA LEU A 154 11.98 -9.70 2.74
C LEU A 154 11.45 -11.00 3.32
N ASN A 155 10.26 -11.36 2.93
CA ASN A 155 9.59 -12.58 3.36
C ASN A 155 9.48 -13.58 2.19
N ASN A 156 9.22 -14.85 2.48
CA ASN A 156 8.97 -15.91 1.50
C ASN A 156 10.03 -16.07 0.39
N GLY A 157 11.29 -15.75 0.68
CA GLY A 157 12.38 -15.88 -0.28
C GLY A 157 12.45 -14.79 -1.35
N ALA A 158 11.75 -13.68 -1.15
CA ALA A 158 11.87 -12.47 -1.94
C ALA A 158 13.32 -11.96 -1.99
N LYS A 159 13.66 -11.20 -3.03
CA LYS A 159 15.02 -10.69 -3.26
C LYS A 159 14.97 -9.19 -3.59
N ILE A 160 16.07 -8.52 -3.28
CA ILE A 160 16.33 -7.18 -3.82
C ILE A 160 17.09 -7.38 -5.13
N THR A 161 16.53 -6.86 -6.22
CA THR A 161 17.15 -6.99 -7.55
C THR A 161 18.09 -5.84 -7.86
N GLU A 162 17.80 -4.66 -7.33
CA GLU A 162 18.65 -3.48 -7.46
C GLU A 162 18.56 -2.65 -6.18
N LYS A 163 19.68 -2.23 -5.63
CA LYS A 163 19.74 -1.40 -4.42
C LYS A 163 20.78 -0.31 -4.60
N PRO A 164 20.40 0.98 -4.60
CA PRO A 164 21.36 2.08 -4.61
C PRO A 164 22.22 2.09 -3.34
N GLU A 165 23.30 2.85 -3.38
CA GLU A 165 24.15 3.11 -2.21
C GLU A 165 23.32 3.75 -1.09
N THR A 166 23.66 3.42 0.15
CA THR A 166 22.95 3.88 1.35
C THR A 166 23.89 4.57 2.30
N LYS A 167 23.36 5.50 3.09
CA LYS A 167 24.07 6.16 4.18
C LYS A 167 23.52 5.67 5.51
N GLU A 168 24.15 4.63 6.05
CA GLU A 168 23.69 3.93 7.28
C GLU A 168 23.55 4.85 8.51
N THR A 169 24.24 5.98 8.53
CA THR A 169 24.14 6.98 9.62
C THR A 169 23.02 7.98 9.43
N SER A 170 22.30 7.95 8.30
CA SER A 170 21.20 8.88 8.05
C SER A 170 20.03 8.64 9.01
N ALA A 171 19.39 9.73 9.42
CA ALA A 171 18.13 9.68 10.15
C ALA A 171 16.92 9.46 9.22
N SER A 172 17.05 9.81 7.94
CA SER A 172 16.02 9.55 6.92
C SER A 172 16.04 8.09 6.50
N VAL A 173 14.86 7.45 6.43
CA VAL A 173 14.77 6.01 6.15
C VAL A 173 13.57 5.65 5.28
N ILE A 174 13.82 4.73 4.35
CA ILE A 174 12.78 4.04 3.58
C ILE A 174 12.71 2.60 4.09
N LYS A 175 11.57 2.23 4.66
CA LYS A 175 11.29 0.88 5.16
C LYS A 175 10.34 0.17 4.23
N VAL A 176 10.67 -1.04 3.83
CA VAL A 176 9.80 -1.89 3.00
C VAL A 176 9.70 -3.26 3.64
N ASP A 177 8.48 -3.70 3.93
CA ASP A 177 8.17 -5.08 4.31
C ASP A 177 7.47 -5.74 3.12
N ALA A 178 8.13 -6.69 2.47
CA ALA A 178 7.67 -7.28 1.22
C ALA A 178 7.71 -8.80 1.23
N TYR A 179 6.69 -9.40 0.60
CA TYR A 179 6.59 -10.85 0.35
C TYR A 179 6.99 -11.24 -1.08
N THR A 180 7.40 -10.29 -1.90
CA THR A 180 7.83 -10.44 -3.29
C THR A 180 9.07 -9.62 -3.55
N ASP A 181 9.70 -9.81 -4.70
CA ASP A 181 10.93 -9.11 -5.06
C ASP A 181 10.74 -7.58 -5.07
N VAL A 182 11.78 -6.86 -4.64
CA VAL A 182 11.86 -5.40 -4.57
C VAL A 182 12.94 -4.91 -5.53
N THR A 183 12.58 -3.91 -6.34
CA THR A 183 13.47 -3.25 -7.29
C THR A 183 13.62 -1.80 -6.96
#